data_3b8179e08ef4bc2fbd8b9d927a87d851
#
_entry.id   3b8179e08ef4bc2fbd8b9d927a87d851
#
_cell.length_a   1.000
_cell.length_b   1.000
_cell.length_c   1.000
_cell.angle_alpha   90.00
_cell.angle_beta   90.00
_cell.angle_gamma   90.00
#
_symmetry.space_group_name_H-M   'P 1'
#
loop_
_entity.id
_entity.type
_entity.pdbx_description
1 polymer ?
#
loop_
_entity_poly.entity_id
_entity_poly.type
_entity_poly.pdbx_seq_one_letter_code
_entity_poly.pdbx_strand_id
1 'polypeptide(L)'
;SLHELSPGERGALLLIFYLILDNDDIPLIIDQPEENLDNESVYHILVHFIKKVKDKRQIVIVTHNPNLAIVCDADQLINMHIEKDNRNRVRFESGAIEDRVINEAAVNILEGTMPAFNNRDSKYLR
;
A
#
# COMPACT_ATOMS: atom_id res chain seq x y z
N SER A 1 16.95 -10.72 -17.59
CA SER A 1 15.87 -11.42 -18.28
C SER A 1 14.64 -11.48 -17.37
N LEU A 2 13.43 -11.58 -17.93
CA LEU A 2 12.17 -11.70 -17.15
C LEU A 2 12.16 -12.89 -16.16
N HIS A 3 13.02 -13.87 -16.38
CA HIS A 3 13.17 -15.06 -15.52
C HIS A 3 13.96 -14.77 -14.22
N GLU A 4 14.63 -13.64 -14.11
CA GLU A 4 15.43 -13.25 -12.95
C GLU A 4 14.61 -12.45 -11.93
N LEU A 5 13.39 -12.04 -12.29
CA LEU A 5 12.53 -11.26 -11.41
C LEU A 5 11.80 -12.15 -10.40
N SER A 6 11.65 -11.66 -9.18
CA SER A 6 10.82 -12.29 -8.16
C SER A 6 9.33 -12.33 -8.61
N PRO A 7 8.51 -13.21 -8.02
CA PRO A 7 7.06 -13.23 -8.31
C PRO A 7 6.38 -11.87 -8.08
N GLY A 8 6.76 -11.14 -7.02
CA GLY A 8 6.22 -9.80 -6.74
C GLY A 8 6.63 -8.77 -7.78
N GLU A 9 7.89 -8.78 -8.21
CA GLU A 9 8.38 -7.90 -9.26
C GLU A 9 7.68 -8.15 -10.61
N ARG A 10 7.43 -9.41 -10.95
CA ARG A 10 6.64 -9.76 -12.15
C ARG A 10 5.22 -9.23 -12.07
N GLY A 11 4.55 -9.40 -10.92
CA GLY A 11 3.21 -8.89 -10.66
C GLY A 11 3.15 -7.36 -10.79
N ALA A 12 4.10 -6.66 -10.18
CA ALA A 12 4.19 -5.21 -10.27
C ALA A 12 4.43 -4.72 -11.70
N LEU A 13 5.32 -5.39 -12.46
CA LEU A 13 5.53 -5.05 -13.87
C LEU A 13 4.29 -5.28 -14.72
N LEU A 14 3.57 -6.38 -14.51
CA LEU A 14 2.31 -6.63 -15.22
C LEU A 14 1.27 -5.56 -14.90
N LEU A 15 1.17 -5.15 -13.63
CA LEU A 15 0.30 -4.05 -13.24
C LEU A 15 0.71 -2.73 -13.90
N ILE A 16 2.00 -2.41 -13.94
CA ILE A 16 2.52 -1.23 -14.62
C ILE A 16 2.15 -1.25 -16.11
N PHE A 17 2.37 -2.38 -16.79
CA PHE A 17 1.98 -2.53 -18.19
C PHE A 17 0.48 -2.35 -18.39
N TYR A 18 -0.34 -2.94 -17.52
CA TYR A 18 -1.78 -2.74 -17.54
C TYR A 18 -2.14 -1.26 -17.39
N LEU A 19 -1.57 -0.55 -16.41
CA LEU A 19 -1.81 0.87 -16.19
C LEU A 19 -1.37 1.77 -17.36
N ILE A 20 -0.36 1.35 -18.12
CA ILE A 20 0.12 2.08 -19.30
C ILE A 20 -0.81 1.88 -20.50
N LEU A 21 -1.25 0.64 -20.73
CA LEU A 21 -1.97 0.25 -21.94
C LEU A 21 -3.47 0.45 -21.83
N ASP A 22 -4.02 0.37 -20.64
CA ASP A 22 -5.45 0.51 -20.40
C ASP A 22 -5.84 1.99 -20.36
N ASN A 23 -6.73 2.36 -21.27
CA ASN A 23 -7.27 3.72 -21.36
C ASN A 23 -8.72 3.83 -20.83
N ASP A 24 -9.23 2.78 -20.21
CA ASP A 24 -10.58 2.78 -19.64
C ASP A 24 -10.64 3.67 -18.38
N ASP A 25 -11.81 4.22 -18.12
CA ASP A 25 -12.12 5.01 -16.93
C ASP A 25 -12.81 4.19 -15.82
N ILE A 26 -12.90 2.88 -16.01
CA ILE A 26 -13.48 1.94 -15.04
C ILE A 26 -12.67 1.96 -13.74
N PRO A 27 -13.33 2.03 -12.57
CA PRO A 27 -12.64 1.95 -11.29
C PRO A 27 -11.75 0.72 -11.17
N LEU A 28 -10.55 0.89 -10.65
CA LEU A 28 -9.55 -0.16 -10.49
C LEU A 28 -9.32 -0.47 -9.02
N ILE A 29 -9.40 -1.74 -8.64
CA ILE A 29 -9.05 -2.22 -7.30
C ILE A 29 -7.73 -2.96 -7.38
N ILE A 30 -6.77 -2.54 -6.58
CA ILE A 30 -5.41 -3.12 -6.51
C ILE A 30 -5.21 -3.66 -5.10
N ASP A 31 -4.97 -4.96 -4.99
CA ASP A 31 -4.77 -5.62 -3.70
C ASP A 31 -3.28 -5.85 -3.46
N GLN A 32 -2.76 -5.24 -2.41
CA GLN A 32 -1.38 -5.36 -1.90
C GLN A 32 -0.29 -5.30 -2.99
N PRO A 33 -0.24 -4.20 -3.78
CA PRO A 33 0.70 -4.10 -4.91
C PRO A 33 2.17 -4.07 -4.49
N GLU A 34 2.44 -3.78 -3.21
CA GLU A 34 3.78 -3.74 -2.63
C GLU A 34 4.27 -5.11 -2.12
N GLU A 35 3.41 -6.11 -2.06
CA GLU A 35 3.76 -7.41 -1.47
C GLU A 35 4.85 -8.11 -2.29
N ASN A 36 5.91 -8.57 -1.59
CA ASN A 36 7.09 -9.21 -2.19
C ASN A 36 7.84 -8.36 -3.23
N LEU A 37 7.72 -7.03 -3.12
CA LEU A 37 8.38 -6.08 -4.00
C LEU A 37 9.66 -5.56 -3.33
N ASP A 38 10.76 -6.30 -3.49
CA ASP A 38 12.05 -5.98 -2.88
C ASP A 38 12.86 -4.95 -3.70
N ASN A 39 12.46 -4.73 -4.96
CA ASN A 39 13.14 -3.82 -5.86
C ASN A 39 12.60 -2.40 -5.75
N GLU A 40 13.36 -1.52 -5.13
CA GLU A 40 13.01 -0.12 -4.92
C GLU A 40 12.70 0.63 -6.23
N SER A 41 13.44 0.32 -7.31
CA SER A 41 13.21 0.94 -8.61
C SER A 41 11.84 0.57 -9.19
N VAL A 42 11.43 -0.69 -9.08
CA VAL A 42 10.11 -1.16 -9.53
C VAL A 42 9.01 -0.53 -8.67
N TYR A 43 9.23 -0.41 -7.36
CA TYR A 43 8.31 0.27 -6.45
C TYR A 43 8.09 1.74 -6.85
N HIS A 44 9.15 2.49 -7.11
CA HIS A 44 9.04 3.90 -7.54
C HIS A 44 8.32 4.05 -8.88
N ILE A 45 8.58 3.15 -9.83
CA ILE A 45 7.87 3.14 -11.12
C ILE A 45 6.38 2.87 -10.90
N LEU A 46 6.02 1.89 -10.08
CA LEU A 46 4.63 1.58 -9.75
C LEU A 46 3.91 2.79 -9.14
N VAL A 47 4.49 3.42 -8.14
CA VAL A 47 3.97 4.64 -7.49
C VAL A 47 3.75 5.75 -8.52
N HIS A 48 4.72 5.97 -9.41
CA HIS A 48 4.61 6.98 -10.47
C HIS A 48 3.40 6.74 -11.37
N PHE A 49 3.19 5.50 -11.82
CA PHE A 49 2.05 5.17 -12.69
C PHE A 49 0.70 5.22 -11.94
N ILE A 50 0.63 4.80 -10.69
CA ILE A 50 -0.57 4.95 -9.87
C ILE A 50 -0.97 6.43 -9.77
N LYS A 51 -0.03 7.30 -9.44
CA LYS A 51 -0.27 8.77 -9.36
C LYS A 51 -0.74 9.37 -10.69
N LYS A 52 -0.20 8.91 -11.80
CA LYS A 52 -0.59 9.38 -13.13
C LYS A 52 -1.99 8.92 -13.54
N VAL A 53 -2.36 7.69 -13.16
CA VAL A 53 -3.63 7.08 -13.56
C VAL A 53 -4.79 7.55 -12.66
N LYS A 54 -4.53 7.90 -11.40
CA LYS A 54 -5.58 8.39 -10.48
C LYS A 54 -6.29 9.66 -10.98
N ASP A 55 -5.66 10.45 -11.83
CA ASP A 55 -6.26 11.64 -12.44
C ASP A 55 -7.31 11.30 -13.50
N LYS A 56 -7.30 10.07 -14.01
CA LYS A 56 -8.17 9.61 -15.10
C LYS A 56 -9.27 8.66 -14.64
N ARG A 57 -9.02 7.90 -13.58
CA ARG A 57 -9.93 6.86 -13.07
C ARG A 57 -9.81 6.72 -11.57
N GLN A 58 -10.87 6.25 -10.93
CA GLN A 58 -10.84 5.92 -9.51
C GLN A 58 -9.93 4.72 -9.28
N ILE A 59 -9.02 4.83 -8.31
CA ILE A 59 -8.18 3.72 -7.85
C ILE A 59 -8.46 3.46 -6.37
N VAL A 60 -8.71 2.21 -6.03
CA VAL A 60 -8.82 1.73 -4.66
C VAL A 60 -7.67 0.76 -4.41
N ILE A 61 -6.81 1.08 -3.44
CA ILE A 61 -5.69 0.23 -3.06
C ILE A 61 -5.96 -0.38 -1.69
N VAL A 62 -5.88 -1.70 -1.61
CA VAL A 62 -5.85 -2.43 -0.34
C VAL A 62 -4.40 -2.66 0.02
N THR A 63 -3.98 -2.21 1.20
CA THR A 63 -2.59 -2.32 1.65
C THR A 63 -2.51 -2.38 3.18
N HIS A 64 -1.52 -3.05 3.70
CA HIS A 64 -1.15 -2.98 5.11
C HIS A 64 0.04 -2.01 5.35
N ASN A 65 0.52 -1.36 4.29
CA ASN A 65 1.60 -0.38 4.37
C ASN A 65 1.06 1.05 4.17
N PRO A 66 0.85 1.83 5.24
CA PRO A 66 0.31 3.19 5.14
C PRO A 66 1.24 4.15 4.37
N ASN A 67 2.53 3.85 4.24
CA ASN A 67 3.43 4.65 3.41
C ASN A 67 3.00 4.67 1.94
N LEU A 68 2.42 3.57 1.44
CA LEU A 68 1.94 3.53 0.05
C LEU A 68 0.84 4.58 -0.19
N ALA A 69 -0.07 4.76 0.77
CA ALA A 69 -1.11 5.77 0.68
C ALA A 69 -0.53 7.20 0.63
N ILE A 70 0.51 7.45 1.44
CA ILE A 70 1.18 8.77 1.49
C ILE A 70 1.92 9.03 0.18
N VAL A 71 2.75 8.10 -0.29
CA VAL A 71 3.56 8.31 -1.51
C VAL A 71 2.72 8.32 -2.79
N CYS A 72 1.57 7.64 -2.80
CA CYS A 72 0.59 7.70 -3.89
C CYS A 72 -0.33 8.92 -3.81
N ASP A 73 -0.19 9.75 -2.79
CA ASP A 73 -1.00 10.96 -2.60
C ASP A 73 -2.50 10.61 -2.59
N ALA A 74 -2.89 9.73 -1.68
CA ALA A 74 -4.27 9.25 -1.59
C ALA A 74 -5.21 10.36 -1.13
N ASP A 75 -6.34 10.51 -1.84
CA ASP A 75 -7.36 11.52 -1.52
C ASP A 75 -8.19 11.10 -0.29
N GLN A 76 -8.32 9.80 -0.06
CA GLN A 76 -9.04 9.23 1.08
C GLN A 76 -8.32 7.99 1.60
N LEU A 77 -8.27 7.87 2.91
CA LEU A 77 -7.83 6.68 3.63
C LEU A 77 -9.01 6.05 4.38
N ILE A 78 -9.08 4.74 4.34
CA ILE A 78 -10.03 3.95 5.12
C ILE A 78 -9.22 2.99 5.98
N ASN A 79 -9.13 3.29 7.27
CA ASN A 79 -8.50 2.41 8.24
C ASN A 79 -9.50 1.38 8.72
N MET A 80 -9.13 0.11 8.66
CA MET A 80 -9.96 -1.01 9.10
C MET A 80 -9.24 -1.76 10.22
N HIS A 81 -9.92 -1.96 11.33
CA HIS A 81 -9.41 -2.76 12.43
C HIS A 81 -10.48 -3.69 13.02
N ILE A 82 -10.02 -4.78 13.61
CA ILE A 82 -10.90 -5.76 14.26
C ILE A 82 -10.81 -5.55 15.76
N GLU A 83 -11.93 -5.20 16.39
CA GLU A 83 -12.04 -5.22 17.84
C GLU A 83 -12.15 -6.68 18.31
N LYS A 84 -11.09 -7.15 18.99
CA LYS A 84 -11.02 -8.50 19.55
C LYS A 84 -11.83 -8.61 20.87
N ASP A 85 -13.01 -8.01 20.89
CA ASP A 85 -14.01 -8.33 21.90
C ASP A 85 -14.65 -9.69 21.59
N ASN A 86 -15.55 -10.18 22.47
CA ASN A 86 -16.22 -11.48 22.30
C ASN A 86 -16.99 -11.67 20.97
N ARG A 87 -16.98 -10.69 20.06
CA ARG A 87 -17.75 -10.68 18.81
C ARG A 87 -16.94 -10.36 17.56
N ASN A 88 -15.63 -10.08 17.65
CA ASN A 88 -14.75 -9.76 16.51
C ASN A 88 -15.37 -8.73 15.55
N ARG A 89 -15.77 -7.56 16.07
CA ARG A 89 -16.38 -6.53 15.23
C ARG A 89 -15.32 -5.83 14.40
N VAL A 90 -15.67 -5.57 13.14
CA VAL A 90 -14.87 -4.75 12.26
C VAL A 90 -15.31 -3.30 12.41
N ARG A 91 -14.34 -2.40 12.65
CA ARG A 91 -14.55 -0.96 12.62
C ARG A 91 -13.82 -0.33 11.46
N PHE A 92 -14.41 0.73 10.93
CA PHE A 92 -13.86 1.53 9.85
C PHE A 92 -13.77 2.98 10.29
N GLU A 93 -12.64 3.61 10.02
CA GLU A 93 -12.41 5.04 10.16
C GLU A 93 -11.93 5.56 8.82
N SER A 94 -12.57 6.60 8.30
CA SER A 94 -12.25 7.13 6.97
C SER A 94 -12.14 8.64 6.98
N GLY A 95 -11.21 9.16 6.20
CA GLY A 95 -10.99 10.59 6.05
C GLY A 95 -9.81 10.88 5.11
N ALA A 96 -9.53 12.15 4.90
CA ALA A 96 -8.33 12.59 4.21
C ALA A 96 -7.09 12.37 5.09
N ILE A 97 -5.90 12.37 4.49
CA ILE A 97 -4.65 12.21 5.26
C ILE A 97 -4.41 13.38 6.24
N GLU A 98 -4.99 14.54 5.95
CA GLU A 98 -4.94 15.73 6.81
C GLU A 98 -5.88 15.60 8.02
N ASP A 99 -6.83 14.68 7.98
CA ASP A 99 -7.69 14.39 9.13
C ASP A 99 -6.83 13.84 10.28
N ARG A 100 -6.97 14.46 11.47
CA ARG A 100 -6.14 14.12 12.61
C ARG A 100 -6.28 12.66 13.03
N VAL A 101 -7.50 12.12 13.03
CA VAL A 101 -7.77 10.75 13.44
C VAL A 101 -7.12 9.76 12.46
N ILE A 102 -7.24 10.03 11.16
CA ILE A 102 -6.65 9.21 10.10
C ILE A 102 -5.13 9.30 10.11
N ASN A 103 -4.59 10.49 10.30
CA ASN A 103 -3.15 10.68 10.40
C ASN A 103 -2.56 9.93 11.61
N GLU A 104 -3.17 10.07 12.80
CA GLU A 104 -2.76 9.32 14.00
C GLU A 104 -2.87 7.80 13.80
N ALA A 105 -3.91 7.31 13.12
CA ALA A 105 -4.06 5.88 12.79
C ALA A 105 -2.94 5.40 11.86
N ALA A 106 -2.61 6.14 10.81
CA ALA A 106 -1.52 5.83 9.89
C ALA A 106 -0.16 5.80 10.62
N VAL A 107 0.13 6.79 11.46
CA VAL A 107 1.35 6.86 12.27
C VAL A 107 1.44 5.68 13.23
N ASN A 108 0.36 5.34 13.93
CA ASN A 108 0.32 4.21 14.86
C ASN A 108 0.61 2.87 14.16
N ILE A 109 0.14 2.67 12.93
CA ILE A 109 0.45 1.48 12.15
C ILE A 109 1.93 1.46 11.77
N LEU A 110 2.49 2.59 11.33
CA LEU A 110 3.92 2.71 11.02
C LEU A 110 4.80 2.47 12.25
N GLU A 111 4.48 3.09 13.39
CA GLU A 111 5.21 2.90 14.64
C GLU A 111 5.06 1.48 15.19
N GLY A 112 3.90 0.86 15.04
CA GLY A 112 3.67 -0.54 15.42
C GLY A 112 4.49 -1.54 14.61
N THR A 113 4.89 -1.19 13.39
CA THR A 113 5.78 -2.02 12.57
C THR A 113 7.26 -1.81 12.92
N MET A 114 7.65 -0.63 13.40
CA MET A 114 9.04 -0.31 13.77
C MET A 114 9.61 -1.16 14.93
N PRO A 115 8.89 -1.43 16.05
CA PRO A 115 9.40 -2.29 17.11
C PRO A 115 9.64 -3.74 16.66
N ALA A 116 8.84 -4.25 15.72
CA ALA A 116 9.04 -5.58 15.16
C ALA A 116 10.31 -5.63 14.30
N PHE A 117 10.65 -4.58 13.60
CA PHE A 117 11.89 -4.42 12.83
C PHE A 117 13.11 -4.35 13.76
N ASN A 118 13.07 -3.50 14.78
CA ASN A 118 14.14 -3.34 15.77
C ASN A 118 14.39 -4.62 16.58
N ASN A 119 13.35 -5.41 16.89
CA ASN A 119 13.49 -6.72 17.53
C ASN A 119 14.13 -7.77 16.60
N ARG A 120 13.96 -7.65 15.29
CA ARG A 120 14.62 -8.53 14.33
C ARG A 120 16.12 -8.22 14.25
N ASP A 121 16.48 -6.96 14.12
CA ASP A 121 17.88 -6.52 14.04
C ASP A 121 18.66 -6.85 15.31
N SER A 122 18.05 -6.72 16.49
CA SER A 122 18.71 -7.07 17.76
C SER A 122 18.96 -8.56 17.92
N LYS A 123 18.26 -9.44 17.19
CA LYS A 123 18.50 -10.90 17.19
C LYS A 123 19.62 -11.35 16.24
N TYR A 124 19.94 -10.52 15.23
CA TYR A 124 20.99 -10.83 14.25
C TYR A 124 22.34 -10.17 14.54
N LEU A 125 22.41 -9.30 15.55
CA LEU A 125 23.64 -8.63 16.00
C LEU A 125 24.31 -9.32 17.24
N ARG A 126 24.02 -10.58 17.44
CA ARG A 126 24.73 -11.41 18.45
C ARG A 126 25.59 -12.44 17.77
#